data_681366a0184bcdaf44abf813289f828a
#
_entry.id   681366a0184bcdaf44abf813289f828a
#
_cell.length_a   1.000
_cell.length_b   1.000
_cell.length_c   1.000
_cell.angle_alpha   90.00
_cell.angle_beta   90.00
_cell.angle_gamma   90.00
#
_symmetry.space_group_name_H-M   'P 1'
#
loop_
_entity.id
_entity.type
_entity.pdbx_description
1 polymer ?
#
loop_
_entity_poly.entity_id
_entity_poly.type
_entity_poly.pdbx_seq_one_letter_code
_entity_poly.pdbx_strand_id
1 'polypeptide(L)'
;VDRRQRQMCIRDSFKAFYKSGLPGLIGGIVLSFGFCGYVFAMYNTTVANTNFIISLQILFLAIFGYFFLKEKISALTLASIILAMSGVFLMVGNSLTPGELSGNLAAFSMPITFAVLIIIVRKFPNVDMVPAQLVAGVCSCIIGYLLSTKIMISSHDIFLGFLAGFFQVGFG
;
A
#
# COMPACT_ATOMS: atom_id res chain seq x y z
N VAL A 1 -21.13 -19.61 -12.52
CA VAL A 1 -21.13 -18.19 -12.16
C VAL A 1 -21.92 -17.44 -13.22
N ASP A 2 -23.10 -16.99 -12.84
CA ASP A 2 -24.12 -16.44 -13.69
C ASP A 2 -23.67 -15.11 -14.36
N ARG A 3 -23.94 -14.95 -15.67
CA ARG A 3 -23.66 -13.70 -16.41
C ARG A 3 -24.31 -12.46 -15.76
N ARG A 4 -25.39 -12.63 -15.03
CA ARG A 4 -26.05 -11.56 -14.27
C ARG A 4 -25.19 -11.04 -13.11
N GLN A 5 -24.39 -11.90 -12.46
CA GLN A 5 -23.48 -11.48 -11.41
C GLN A 5 -22.34 -10.60 -11.94
N ARG A 6 -21.80 -10.89 -13.13
CA ARG A 6 -20.73 -10.07 -13.74
C ARG A 6 -21.23 -8.69 -14.19
N GLN A 7 -22.44 -8.60 -14.73
CA GLN A 7 -23.02 -7.30 -15.10
C GLN A 7 -23.41 -6.45 -13.89
N MET A 8 -23.80 -7.10 -12.76
CA MET A 8 -23.99 -6.41 -11.49
C MET A 8 -22.68 -5.79 -10.98
N CYS A 9 -21.55 -6.50 -11.01
CA CYS A 9 -20.27 -6.00 -10.51
C CYS A 9 -19.81 -4.71 -11.19
N ILE A 10 -19.92 -4.59 -12.50
CA ILE A 10 -19.45 -3.39 -13.24
C ILE A 10 -20.36 -2.18 -12.98
N ARG A 11 -21.66 -2.39 -12.92
CA ARG A 11 -22.66 -1.33 -12.67
C ARG A 11 -22.66 -0.90 -11.20
N ASP A 12 -22.32 -1.81 -10.31
CA ASP A 12 -22.21 -1.53 -8.87
C ASP A 12 -20.88 -0.87 -8.51
N SER A 13 -19.80 -1.05 -9.30
CA SER A 13 -18.51 -0.36 -9.08
C SER A 13 -18.67 1.17 -9.18
N PHE A 14 -19.46 1.70 -10.10
CA PHE A 14 -19.73 3.14 -10.18
C PHE A 14 -20.61 3.61 -9.00
N LYS A 15 -21.59 2.80 -8.60
CA LYS A 15 -22.38 3.08 -7.40
C LYS A 15 -21.57 2.95 -6.12
N ALA A 16 -20.66 1.98 -6.05
CA ALA A 16 -19.74 1.80 -4.94
C ALA A 16 -18.79 3.00 -4.82
N PHE A 17 -18.30 3.55 -5.94
CA PHE A 17 -17.51 4.79 -5.94
C PHE A 17 -18.27 5.98 -5.34
N TYR A 18 -19.53 6.13 -5.69
CA TYR A 18 -20.38 7.19 -5.13
C TYR A 18 -20.73 6.92 -3.66
N LYS A 19 -20.89 5.64 -3.29
CA LYS A 19 -21.22 5.20 -1.93
C LYS A 19 -19.99 5.17 -1.00
N SER A 20 -18.79 5.01 -1.53
CA SER A 20 -17.55 5.07 -0.74
C SER A 20 -17.24 6.48 -0.22
N GLY A 21 -17.75 7.52 -0.89
CA GLY A 21 -17.71 8.89 -0.44
C GLY A 21 -16.32 9.39 -0.03
N LEU A 22 -16.31 10.28 0.95
CA LEU A 22 -15.09 10.88 1.49
C LEU A 22 -14.09 9.85 2.08
N PRO A 23 -14.50 8.79 2.83
CA PRO A 23 -13.57 7.82 3.37
C PRO A 23 -12.80 7.04 2.30
N GLY A 24 -13.46 6.65 1.20
CA GLY A 24 -12.80 5.97 0.08
C GLY A 24 -11.81 6.87 -0.66
N LEU A 25 -12.13 8.14 -0.83
CA LEU A 25 -11.26 9.13 -1.44
C LEU A 25 -10.01 9.38 -0.58
N ILE A 26 -10.19 9.61 0.71
CA ILE A 26 -9.07 9.81 1.64
C ILE A 26 -8.20 8.55 1.70
N GLY A 27 -8.80 7.36 1.81
CA GLY A 27 -8.08 6.08 1.80
C GLY A 27 -7.25 5.89 0.53
N GLY A 28 -7.81 6.23 -0.63
CA GLY A 28 -7.11 6.17 -1.91
C GLY A 28 -5.93 7.14 -2.01
N ILE A 29 -6.10 8.39 -1.56
CA ILE A 29 -5.02 9.38 -1.53
C ILE A 29 -3.90 8.92 -0.59
N VAL A 30 -4.24 8.48 0.62
CA VAL A 30 -3.26 7.95 1.58
C VAL A 30 -2.48 6.79 0.97
N LEU A 31 -3.18 5.85 0.33
CA LEU A 31 -2.55 4.68 -0.28
C LEU A 31 -1.64 5.06 -1.47
N SER A 32 -1.98 6.11 -2.23
CA SER A 32 -1.14 6.61 -3.33
C SER A 32 0.23 7.10 -2.85
N PHE A 33 0.29 7.75 -1.69
CA PHE A 33 1.57 8.12 -1.07
C PHE A 33 2.41 6.89 -0.71
N GLY A 34 1.77 5.82 -0.21
CA GLY A 34 2.43 4.54 0.05
C GLY A 34 3.05 3.95 -1.21
N PHE A 35 2.31 3.91 -2.31
CA PHE A 35 2.81 3.40 -3.59
C PHE A 35 3.96 4.24 -4.15
N CYS A 36 3.85 5.56 -4.10
CA CYS A 36 4.95 6.44 -4.53
C CYS A 36 6.20 6.25 -3.68
N GLY A 37 6.05 6.16 -2.36
CA GLY A 37 7.15 5.89 -1.44
C GLY A 37 7.78 4.50 -1.67
N TYR A 38 6.97 3.49 -1.98
CA TYR A 38 7.46 2.16 -2.35
C TYR A 38 8.32 2.20 -3.62
N VAL A 39 7.84 2.84 -4.68
CA VAL A 39 8.59 2.97 -5.94
C VAL A 39 9.90 3.73 -5.71
N PHE A 40 9.84 4.82 -4.95
CA PHE A 40 11.04 5.59 -4.58
C PHE A 40 12.04 4.75 -3.77
N ALA A 41 11.54 3.94 -2.83
CA ALA A 41 12.37 3.03 -2.05
C ALA A 41 13.06 1.99 -2.94
N MET A 42 12.31 1.36 -3.86
CA MET A 42 12.85 0.37 -4.80
C MET A 42 13.97 0.94 -5.69
N TYR A 43 13.97 2.24 -5.93
CA TYR A 43 14.99 2.93 -6.73
C TYR A 43 16.23 3.30 -5.91
N ASN A 44 16.10 3.55 -4.61
CA ASN A 44 17.16 4.08 -3.75
C ASN A 44 17.71 3.06 -2.73
N THR A 45 17.13 1.87 -2.62
CA THR A 45 17.64 0.80 -1.76
C THR A 45 17.44 -0.56 -2.42
N THR A 46 17.84 -1.63 -1.76
CA THR A 46 17.69 -2.98 -2.32
C THR A 46 16.23 -3.45 -2.24
N VAL A 47 15.83 -4.27 -3.22
CA VAL A 47 14.51 -4.91 -3.25
C VAL A 47 14.25 -5.72 -1.98
N ALA A 48 15.30 -6.38 -1.47
CA ALA A 48 15.22 -7.17 -0.24
C ALA A 48 14.90 -6.28 0.97
N ASN A 49 15.61 -5.16 1.16
CA ASN A 49 15.36 -4.21 2.25
C ASN A 49 13.95 -3.64 2.17
N THR A 50 13.53 -3.22 0.98
CA THR A 50 12.18 -2.66 0.76
C THR A 50 11.10 -3.65 1.16
N ASN A 51 11.15 -4.90 0.66
CA ASN A 51 10.14 -5.91 0.97
C ASN A 51 10.17 -6.34 2.44
N PHE A 52 11.35 -6.35 3.06
CA PHE A 52 11.46 -6.66 4.48
C PHE A 52 10.82 -5.57 5.35
N ILE A 53 11.05 -4.29 5.04
CA ILE A 53 10.41 -3.16 5.72
C ILE A 53 8.90 -3.21 5.53
N ILE A 54 8.40 -3.55 4.33
CA ILE A 54 6.96 -3.69 4.08
C ILE A 54 6.35 -4.80 4.93
N SER A 55 7.06 -5.89 5.19
CA SER A 55 6.56 -6.96 6.05
C SER A 55 6.21 -6.50 7.48
N LEU A 56 6.75 -5.35 7.90
CA LEU A 56 6.39 -4.71 9.17
C LEU A 56 4.99 -4.09 9.18
N GLN A 57 4.25 -4.13 8.07
CA GLN A 57 2.88 -3.59 8.05
C GLN A 57 1.98 -4.21 9.11
N ILE A 58 2.21 -5.47 9.49
CA ILE A 58 1.48 -6.15 10.57
C ILE A 58 1.76 -5.48 11.90
N LEU A 59 2.99 -5.05 12.15
CA LEU A 59 3.39 -4.29 13.33
C LEU A 59 2.68 -2.94 13.40
N PHE A 60 2.73 -2.16 12.31
CA PHE A 60 2.04 -0.87 12.26
C PHE A 60 0.55 -1.03 12.43
N LEU A 61 -0.04 -2.09 11.86
CA LEU A 61 -1.44 -2.42 12.03
C LEU A 61 -1.78 -2.74 13.49
N ALA A 62 -0.94 -3.50 14.18
CA ALA A 62 -1.12 -3.81 15.60
C ALA A 62 -1.01 -2.56 16.48
N ILE A 63 0.02 -1.73 16.27
CA ILE A 63 0.23 -0.48 17.00
C ILE A 63 -0.96 0.46 16.79
N PHE A 64 -1.35 0.71 15.56
CA PHE A 64 -2.44 1.61 15.25
C PHE A 64 -3.80 1.04 15.68
N GLY A 65 -4.00 -0.29 15.59
CA GLY A 65 -5.16 -0.97 16.14
C GLY A 65 -5.30 -0.76 17.65
N TYR A 66 -4.19 -0.86 18.37
CA TYR A 66 -4.17 -0.57 19.81
C TYR A 66 -4.53 0.89 20.12
N PHE A 67 -3.91 1.86 19.44
CA PHE A 67 -4.13 3.28 19.73
C PHE A 67 -5.49 3.80 19.27
N PHE A 68 -5.92 3.43 18.05
CA PHE A 68 -7.12 4.00 17.44
C PHE A 68 -8.38 3.16 17.66
N LEU A 69 -8.26 1.82 17.71
CA LEU A 69 -9.39 0.93 17.94
C LEU A 69 -9.47 0.39 19.36
N LYS A 70 -8.46 0.70 20.22
CA LYS A 70 -8.35 0.20 21.59
C LYS A 70 -8.36 -1.34 21.69
N GLU A 71 -7.86 -2.00 20.64
CA GLU A 71 -7.73 -3.46 20.61
C GLU A 71 -6.62 -3.92 21.57
N LYS A 72 -6.86 -5.02 22.30
CA LYS A 72 -5.83 -5.59 23.18
C LYS A 72 -4.81 -6.36 22.34
N ILE A 73 -3.55 -5.99 22.44
CA ILE A 73 -2.45 -6.73 21.82
C ILE A 73 -2.15 -7.97 22.68
N SER A 74 -2.16 -9.16 22.07
CA SER A 74 -1.78 -10.39 22.77
C SER A 74 -0.27 -10.42 23.05
N ALA A 75 0.16 -11.12 24.11
CA ALA A 75 1.56 -11.30 24.41
C ALA A 75 2.34 -11.97 23.26
N LEU A 76 1.69 -12.90 22.54
CA LEU A 76 2.27 -13.54 21.39
C LEU A 76 2.51 -12.56 20.23
N THR A 77 1.54 -11.67 19.97
CA THR A 77 1.68 -10.61 18.97
C THR A 77 2.82 -9.65 19.34
N LEU A 78 2.94 -9.28 20.62
CA LEU A 78 4.03 -8.44 21.09
C LEU A 78 5.40 -9.09 20.91
N ALA A 79 5.53 -10.38 21.25
CA ALA A 79 6.76 -11.14 21.03
C ALA A 79 7.13 -11.21 19.53
N SER A 80 6.16 -11.45 18.66
CA SER A 80 6.37 -11.48 17.20
C SER A 80 6.80 -10.10 16.68
N ILE A 81 6.27 -9.02 17.22
CA ILE A 81 6.64 -7.64 16.91
C ILE A 81 8.09 -7.39 17.26
N ILE A 82 8.51 -7.76 18.48
CA ILE A 82 9.91 -7.58 18.94
C ILE A 82 10.88 -8.37 18.06
N LEU A 83 10.53 -9.61 17.74
CA LEU A 83 11.34 -10.46 16.87
C LEU A 83 11.48 -9.86 15.45
N ALA A 84 10.38 -9.39 14.87
CA ALA A 84 10.38 -8.73 13.56
C ALA A 84 11.22 -7.44 13.57
N MET A 85 11.08 -6.61 14.62
CA MET A 85 11.86 -5.38 14.78
C MET A 85 13.36 -5.66 14.89
N SER A 86 13.76 -6.71 15.61
CA SER A 86 15.16 -7.08 15.72
C SER A 86 15.74 -7.49 14.35
N GLY A 87 14.96 -8.22 13.54
CA GLY A 87 15.36 -8.57 12.17
C GLY A 87 15.54 -7.34 11.27
N VAL A 88 14.61 -6.39 11.31
CA VAL A 88 14.73 -5.12 10.56
C VAL A 88 15.95 -4.34 11.00
N PHE A 89 16.17 -4.23 12.31
CA PHE A 89 17.31 -3.49 12.84
C PHE A 89 18.64 -4.07 12.37
N LEU A 90 18.78 -5.39 12.38
CA LEU A 90 19.99 -6.08 11.88
C LEU A 90 20.20 -5.84 10.38
N MET A 91 19.13 -5.78 9.61
CA MET A 91 19.19 -5.63 8.16
C MET A 91 19.48 -4.16 7.76
N VAL A 92 18.77 -3.22 8.32
CA VAL A 92 18.93 -1.78 8.03
C VAL A 92 20.20 -1.23 8.67
N GLY A 93 20.63 -1.78 9.81
CA GLY A 93 21.84 -1.33 10.52
C GLY A 93 23.13 -1.47 9.72
N ASN A 94 23.17 -2.39 8.75
CA ASN A 94 24.30 -2.56 7.84
C ASN A 94 24.23 -1.68 6.57
N SER A 95 23.09 -1.02 6.32
CA SER A 95 22.81 -0.21 5.12
C SER A 95 22.85 1.28 5.46
N LEU A 96 23.97 1.74 6.07
CA LEU A 96 24.10 3.15 6.50
C LEU A 96 24.68 4.08 5.44
N THR A 97 24.72 3.65 4.17
CA THR A 97 25.08 4.56 3.09
C THR A 97 23.96 5.61 2.90
N PRO A 98 24.30 6.90 2.64
CA PRO A 98 23.30 7.98 2.58
C PRO A 98 22.15 7.73 1.58
N GLY A 99 22.43 7.10 0.44
CA GLY A 99 21.42 6.75 -0.56
C GLY A 99 20.48 5.65 -0.09
N GLU A 100 21.00 4.59 0.52
CA GLU A 100 20.20 3.49 1.03
C GLU A 100 19.33 3.90 2.23
N LEU A 101 19.80 4.82 3.07
CA LEU A 101 19.03 5.32 4.19
C LEU A 101 17.74 6.04 3.72
N SER A 102 17.84 6.89 2.69
CA SER A 102 16.66 7.58 2.16
C SER A 102 15.64 6.61 1.55
N GLY A 103 16.11 5.59 0.85
CA GLY A 103 15.27 4.52 0.32
C GLY A 103 14.60 3.68 1.42
N ASN A 104 15.36 3.31 2.45
CA ASN A 104 14.84 2.57 3.59
C ASN A 104 13.78 3.38 4.37
N LEU A 105 14.00 4.68 4.58
CA LEU A 105 12.99 5.56 5.20
C LEU A 105 11.74 5.69 4.35
N ALA A 106 11.89 5.82 3.02
CA ALA A 106 10.76 5.87 2.12
C ALA A 106 9.95 4.57 2.11
N ALA A 107 10.60 3.41 2.31
CA ALA A 107 9.92 2.12 2.39
C ALA A 107 8.90 2.04 3.54
N PHE A 108 9.11 2.77 4.64
CA PHE A 108 8.15 2.83 5.75
C PHE A 108 6.83 3.51 5.39
N SER A 109 6.79 4.29 4.31
CA SER A 109 5.54 4.91 3.85
C SER A 109 4.45 3.88 3.57
N MET A 110 4.81 2.75 2.96
CA MET A 110 3.84 1.70 2.58
C MET A 110 3.17 1.05 3.79
N PRO A 111 3.88 0.50 4.79
CA PRO A 111 3.24 -0.09 5.96
C PRO A 111 2.42 0.92 6.79
N ILE A 112 2.86 2.17 6.86
CA ILE A 112 2.12 3.21 7.59
C ILE A 112 0.81 3.55 6.87
N THR A 113 0.85 3.82 5.58
CA THR A 113 -0.35 4.17 4.80
C THR A 113 -1.32 3.02 4.73
N PHE A 114 -0.82 1.79 4.63
CA PHE A 114 -1.66 0.58 4.65
C PHE A 114 -2.35 0.39 6.01
N ALA A 115 -1.63 0.61 7.12
CA ALA A 115 -2.21 0.55 8.45
C ALA A 115 -3.30 1.63 8.65
N VAL A 116 -3.07 2.86 8.16
CA VAL A 116 -4.07 3.93 8.16
C VAL A 116 -5.30 3.53 7.34
N LEU A 117 -5.11 2.95 6.14
CA LEU A 117 -6.21 2.47 5.31
C LEU A 117 -7.05 1.44 6.05
N ILE A 118 -6.44 0.45 6.68
CA ILE A 118 -7.16 -0.59 7.44
C ILE A 118 -7.96 0.02 8.59
N ILE A 119 -7.44 1.05 9.26
CA ILE A 119 -8.19 1.76 10.31
C ILE A 119 -9.43 2.45 9.72
N ILE A 120 -9.28 3.10 8.57
CA ILE A 120 -10.41 3.73 7.87
C ILE A 120 -11.46 2.67 7.52
N VAL A 121 -11.05 1.53 6.96
CA VAL A 121 -11.94 0.38 6.66
C VAL A 121 -12.69 -0.08 7.89
N ARG A 122 -11.99 -0.29 9.01
CA ARG A 122 -12.58 -0.76 10.26
C ARG A 122 -13.53 0.26 10.90
N LYS A 123 -13.24 1.55 10.75
CA LYS A 123 -14.08 2.63 11.26
C LYS A 123 -15.34 2.83 10.43
N PHE A 124 -15.31 2.47 9.15
CA PHE A 124 -16.43 2.60 8.21
C PHE A 124 -16.80 1.26 7.56
N PRO A 125 -17.31 0.27 8.33
CA PRO A 125 -17.50 -1.10 7.86
C PRO A 125 -18.57 -1.22 6.76
N ASN A 126 -19.44 -0.23 6.61
CA ASN A 126 -20.51 -0.20 5.61
C ASN A 126 -20.08 0.45 4.28
N VAL A 127 -18.82 0.87 4.17
CA VAL A 127 -18.28 1.53 2.99
C VAL A 127 -17.42 0.53 2.22
N ASP A 128 -17.74 0.37 0.94
CA ASP A 128 -16.91 -0.44 0.05
C ASP A 128 -15.61 0.32 -0.27
N MET A 129 -14.47 -0.27 0.05
CA MET A 129 -13.14 0.32 -0.14
C MET A 129 -12.45 -0.11 -1.44
N VAL A 130 -13.08 -0.97 -2.25
CA VAL A 130 -12.55 -1.32 -3.58
C VAL A 130 -12.30 -0.09 -4.45
N PRO A 131 -13.18 0.94 -4.47
CA PRO A 131 -12.91 2.17 -5.20
C PRO A 131 -11.69 2.96 -4.72
N ALA A 132 -11.27 2.81 -3.47
CA ALA A 132 -10.05 3.45 -2.95
C ALA A 132 -8.79 3.00 -3.70
N GLN A 133 -8.74 1.74 -4.16
CA GLN A 133 -7.64 1.24 -4.99
C GLN A 133 -7.58 1.94 -6.35
N LEU A 134 -8.73 2.20 -6.98
CA LEU A 134 -8.79 2.97 -8.23
C LEU A 134 -8.28 4.41 -8.03
N VAL A 135 -8.73 5.07 -6.97
CA VAL A 135 -8.26 6.42 -6.61
C VAL A 135 -6.76 6.40 -6.37
N ALA A 136 -6.26 5.42 -5.62
CA ALA A 136 -4.82 5.28 -5.37
C ALA A 136 -4.02 5.12 -6.67
N GLY A 137 -4.48 4.27 -7.58
CA GLY A 137 -3.85 4.07 -8.89
C GLY A 137 -3.80 5.35 -9.72
N VAL A 138 -4.93 6.06 -9.84
CA VAL A 138 -5.00 7.33 -10.60
C VAL A 138 -4.10 8.40 -9.97
N CYS A 139 -4.18 8.58 -8.65
CA CYS A 139 -3.32 9.54 -7.94
C CYS A 139 -1.83 9.21 -8.08
N SER A 140 -1.46 7.92 -7.98
CA SER A 140 -0.08 7.48 -8.17
C SER A 140 0.42 7.74 -9.59
N CYS A 141 -0.42 7.54 -10.61
CA CYS A 141 -0.09 7.89 -11.99
C CYS A 141 0.15 9.40 -12.16
N ILE A 142 -0.71 10.23 -11.57
CA ILE A 142 -0.57 11.69 -11.63
C ILE A 142 0.72 12.14 -10.93
N ILE A 143 0.97 11.63 -9.71
CA ILE A 143 2.18 11.97 -8.96
C ILE A 143 3.43 11.50 -9.72
N GLY A 144 3.41 10.27 -10.25
CA GLY A 144 4.51 9.72 -11.03
C GLY A 144 4.79 10.54 -12.29
N TYR A 145 3.75 11.00 -13.00
CA TYR A 145 3.87 11.87 -14.15
C TYR A 145 4.48 13.22 -13.80
N LEU A 146 4.05 13.84 -12.69
CA LEU A 146 4.55 15.14 -12.24
C LEU A 146 6.01 15.09 -11.74
N LEU A 147 6.40 13.97 -11.14
CA LEU A 147 7.77 13.77 -10.62
C LEU A 147 8.74 13.24 -11.68
N SER A 148 8.25 12.74 -12.80
CA SER A 148 9.08 12.20 -13.86
C SER A 148 9.74 13.33 -14.66
N THR A 149 11.07 13.33 -14.70
CA THR A 149 11.86 14.28 -15.50
C THR A 149 11.99 13.88 -16.99
N LYS A 150 11.78 12.59 -17.28
CA LYS A 150 11.81 12.04 -18.66
C LYS A 150 10.77 10.94 -18.79
N ILE A 151 9.80 11.15 -19.66
CA ILE A 151 8.79 10.16 -19.98
C ILE A 151 9.29 9.38 -21.21
N MET A 152 10.18 8.41 -20.97
CA MET A 152 10.62 7.46 -21.99
C MET A 152 10.07 6.09 -21.60
N ILE A 153 8.82 5.81 -21.99
CA ILE A 153 8.16 4.51 -21.71
C ILE A 153 8.31 3.67 -22.97
N SER A 154 9.00 2.54 -22.84
CA SER A 154 9.07 1.54 -23.92
C SER A 154 7.74 0.78 -24.03
N SER A 155 7.38 0.35 -25.24
CA SER A 155 6.22 -0.53 -25.43
C SER A 155 6.32 -1.82 -24.61
N HIS A 156 7.54 -2.30 -24.37
CA HIS A 156 7.82 -3.44 -23.51
C HIS A 156 7.47 -3.16 -22.04
N ASP A 157 7.78 -1.98 -21.54
CA ASP A 157 7.48 -1.59 -20.14
C ASP A 157 5.97 -1.44 -19.92
N ILE A 158 5.24 -0.92 -20.92
CA ILE A 158 3.78 -0.83 -20.89
C ILE A 158 3.18 -2.25 -20.81
N PHE A 159 3.67 -3.18 -21.63
CA PHE A 159 3.19 -4.56 -21.64
C PHE A 159 3.47 -5.27 -20.32
N LEU A 160 4.67 -5.15 -19.76
CA LEU A 160 5.02 -5.72 -18.45
C LEU A 160 4.19 -5.10 -17.33
N GLY A 161 3.98 -3.79 -17.34
CA GLY A 161 3.13 -3.10 -16.36
C GLY A 161 1.68 -3.55 -16.43
N PHE A 162 1.15 -3.75 -17.63
CA PHE A 162 -0.19 -4.31 -17.84
C PHE A 162 -0.30 -5.74 -17.30
N LEU A 163 0.66 -6.62 -17.62
CA LEU A 163 0.70 -7.98 -17.10
C LEU A 163 0.79 -8.01 -15.58
N ALA A 164 1.70 -7.23 -14.98
CA ALA A 164 1.85 -7.16 -13.54
C ALA A 164 0.54 -6.70 -12.86
N GLY A 165 -0.09 -5.64 -13.38
CA GLY A 165 -1.37 -5.16 -12.85
C GLY A 165 -2.49 -6.18 -13.01
N PHE A 166 -2.57 -6.86 -14.15
CA PHE A 166 -3.59 -7.88 -14.40
C PHE A 166 -3.45 -9.08 -13.47
N PHE A 167 -2.23 -9.60 -13.28
CA PHE A 167 -2.01 -10.76 -12.41
C PHE A 167 -2.10 -10.40 -10.93
N GLN A 168 -1.62 -9.25 -10.53
CA GLN A 168 -1.56 -8.86 -9.12
C GLN A 168 -2.91 -8.39 -8.58
N VAL A 169 -3.70 -7.67 -9.38
CA VAL A 169 -4.98 -7.09 -8.97
C VAL A 169 -6.17 -7.86 -9.52
N GLY A 170 -6.02 -8.50 -10.68
CA GLY A 170 -7.10 -9.21 -11.34
C GLY A 170 -7.34 -10.63 -10.82
N PHE A 171 -6.34 -11.25 -10.22
CA PHE A 171 -6.42 -12.62 -9.65
C PHE A 171 -6.26 -12.67 -8.13
N GLY A 172 -5.93 -11.56 -7.45
CA GLY A 172 -5.91 -11.42 -6.01
C GLY A 172 -7.26 -10.99 -5.49
#